data_bcb5bbcdeee8967562e9c500fc8bb1f2
#
_entry.id   bcb5bbcdeee8967562e9c500fc8bb1f2
#
_cell.length_a   1.000
_cell.length_b   1.000
_cell.length_c   1.000
_cell.angle_alpha   90.00
_cell.angle_beta   90.00
_cell.angle_gamma   90.00
#
_symmetry.space_group_name_H-M   'P 1'
#
loop_
_entity.id
_entity.type
_entity.pdbx_description
1 polymer ?
#
loop_
_entity_poly.entity_id
_entity_poly.type
_entity_poly.pdbx_seq_one_letter_code
_entity_poly.pdbx_strand_id
1 'polypeptide(L)'
;MFTAENWPIGANMLSFGSTTPDGTPTLEASSSVWASQLRQVKELGVDQIDPTDAWLPLAKLSDERVEEFRRVLDGEGLTLSSISMTRNSVVDVEGGEQNLADALRFIELAPSFGVTVVNTGFMQALTEEQSRAIWFWLADGHVDDPALRDLAIERVRILGDAAKAQGIEVSLEMYEDTYVGTADEAVAFLRDVDHESVGLNPDLGNLVRLHREVEPWADMFEKVLPHSNFWHIKNYTRDLDPATGAYSTAPMPLKYGYINYRQVIRRALDLGYTGPFCCEHYGSDSLGVIAENVQYIRQVLSSALAEDA
;
A
#
# COMPACT_ATOMS: atom_id res chain seq x y z
N MET A 1 0.96 -23.28 0.99
CA MET A 1 0.71 -22.60 -0.29
C MET A 1 -0.72 -22.08 -0.25
N PHE A 2 -0.96 -20.82 -0.64
CA PHE A 2 -2.30 -20.26 -0.64
C PHE A 2 -3.16 -20.85 -1.78
N THR A 3 -4.46 -20.92 -1.56
CA THR A 3 -5.48 -21.17 -2.58
C THR A 3 -6.10 -19.84 -3.00
N ALA A 4 -6.91 -19.84 -4.05
CA ALA A 4 -7.63 -18.64 -4.47
C ALA A 4 -8.58 -18.11 -3.37
N GLU A 5 -9.15 -19.01 -2.56
CA GLU A 5 -10.08 -18.65 -1.48
C GLU A 5 -9.37 -18.05 -0.27
N ASN A 6 -8.19 -18.59 0.11
CA ASN A 6 -7.49 -18.18 1.33
C ASN A 6 -6.28 -17.26 1.10
N TRP A 7 -6.04 -16.84 -0.18
CA TRP A 7 -5.00 -15.86 -0.45
C TRP A 7 -5.30 -14.55 0.30
N PRO A 8 -4.34 -13.95 1.03
CA PRO A 8 -4.58 -12.71 1.73
C PRO A 8 -4.87 -11.56 0.74
N ILE A 9 -6.08 -10.99 0.80
CA ILE A 9 -6.48 -9.84 -0.01
C ILE A 9 -7.22 -8.86 0.90
N GLY A 10 -6.56 -7.75 1.22
CA GLY A 10 -7.10 -6.73 2.12
C GLY A 10 -7.74 -5.55 1.39
N ALA A 11 -8.65 -4.87 2.08
CA ALA A 11 -9.12 -3.55 1.73
C ALA A 11 -8.25 -2.49 2.40
N ASN A 12 -7.66 -1.59 1.64
CA ASN A 12 -7.01 -0.42 2.22
C ASN A 12 -8.07 0.53 2.81
N MET A 13 -7.86 0.94 4.06
CA MET A 13 -8.82 1.75 4.82
C MET A 13 -8.77 3.25 4.46
N LEU A 14 -8.10 3.67 3.40
CA LEU A 14 -8.13 5.04 2.87
C LEU A 14 -9.53 5.54 2.50
N SER A 15 -10.50 4.63 2.33
CA SER A 15 -11.90 5.00 2.15
C SER A 15 -12.48 5.77 3.34
N PHE A 16 -11.86 5.62 4.51
CA PHE A 16 -12.18 6.35 5.73
C PHE A 16 -11.06 7.35 6.03
N GLY A 17 -11.43 8.57 6.38
CA GLY A 17 -10.45 9.60 6.71
C GLY A 17 -9.85 9.44 8.11
N SER A 18 -8.78 10.19 8.37
CA SER A 18 -8.18 10.31 9.70
C SER A 18 -9.05 11.02 10.73
N THR A 19 -10.20 11.56 10.29
CA THR A 19 -11.20 12.24 11.14
C THR A 19 -12.59 11.73 10.82
N THR A 20 -13.40 11.62 11.84
CA THR A 20 -14.83 11.29 11.75
C THR A 20 -15.63 12.47 11.19
N PRO A 21 -16.89 12.29 10.75
CA PRO A 21 -17.72 13.38 10.24
C PRO A 21 -17.97 14.53 11.22
N ASP A 22 -17.85 14.31 12.51
CA ASP A 22 -17.96 15.35 13.55
C ASP A 22 -16.63 16.04 13.86
N GLY A 23 -15.55 15.69 13.14
CA GLY A 23 -14.22 16.29 13.28
C GLY A 23 -13.33 15.64 14.35
N THR A 24 -13.79 14.59 15.02
CA THR A 24 -12.96 13.86 15.99
C THR A 24 -11.87 13.05 15.24
N PRO A 25 -10.58 13.12 15.63
CA PRO A 25 -9.56 12.26 15.06
C PRO A 25 -9.93 10.78 15.23
N THR A 26 -9.78 9.96 14.19
CA THR A 26 -10.08 8.52 14.27
C THR A 26 -9.28 7.83 15.38
N LEU A 27 -8.07 8.31 15.65
CA LEU A 27 -7.22 7.87 16.76
C LEU A 27 -7.91 8.03 18.13
N GLU A 28 -8.68 9.09 18.32
CA GLU A 28 -9.38 9.45 19.58
C GLU A 28 -10.83 8.94 19.61
N ALA A 29 -11.34 8.46 18.47
CA ALA A 29 -12.71 8.00 18.33
C ALA A 29 -12.99 6.77 19.23
N SER A 30 -14.23 6.59 19.63
CA SER A 30 -14.65 5.41 20.38
C SER A 30 -14.54 4.14 19.53
N SER A 31 -14.37 3.00 20.18
CA SER A 31 -14.34 1.68 19.51
C SER A 31 -15.61 1.39 18.71
N SER A 32 -16.75 1.97 19.08
CA SER A 32 -18.01 1.85 18.31
C SER A 32 -17.93 2.53 16.93
N VAL A 33 -17.13 3.58 16.78
CA VAL A 33 -16.87 4.22 15.49
C VAL A 33 -16.02 3.29 14.61
N TRP A 34 -14.94 2.74 15.16
CA TRP A 34 -14.14 1.74 14.45
C TRP A 34 -14.97 0.53 14.02
N ALA A 35 -15.77 -0.02 14.94
CA ALA A 35 -16.68 -1.13 14.62
C ALA A 35 -17.66 -0.80 13.49
N SER A 36 -18.21 0.40 13.47
CA SER A 36 -19.13 0.84 12.41
C SER A 36 -18.45 0.93 11.04
N GLN A 37 -17.19 1.41 10.99
CA GLN A 37 -16.41 1.49 9.77
C GLN A 37 -16.00 0.10 9.27
N LEU A 38 -15.54 -0.77 10.17
CA LEU A 38 -15.17 -2.16 9.87
C LEU A 38 -16.36 -2.98 9.38
N ARG A 39 -17.53 -2.77 9.97
CA ARG A 39 -18.77 -3.44 9.55
C ARG A 39 -19.13 -3.10 8.11
N GLN A 40 -18.96 -1.86 7.66
CA GLN A 40 -19.18 -1.47 6.26
C GLN A 40 -18.30 -2.28 5.30
N VAL A 41 -17.03 -2.52 5.69
CA VAL A 41 -16.12 -3.38 4.90
C VAL A 41 -16.64 -4.82 4.86
N LYS A 42 -17.02 -5.35 6.03
CA LYS A 42 -17.54 -6.73 6.16
C LYS A 42 -18.81 -6.96 5.37
N GLU A 43 -19.73 -6.00 5.37
CA GLU A 43 -21.01 -6.07 4.64
C GLU A 43 -20.80 -6.17 3.11
N LEU A 44 -19.67 -5.71 2.60
CA LEU A 44 -19.28 -5.85 1.19
C LEU A 44 -18.58 -7.19 0.87
N GLY A 45 -18.49 -8.09 1.85
CA GLY A 45 -17.89 -9.42 1.67
C GLY A 45 -16.37 -9.43 1.67
N VAL A 46 -15.75 -8.41 2.25
CA VAL A 46 -14.30 -8.35 2.47
C VAL A 46 -13.97 -8.82 3.88
N ASP A 47 -13.02 -9.73 4.01
CA ASP A 47 -12.66 -10.37 5.29
C ASP A 47 -11.35 -9.83 5.89
N GLN A 48 -10.59 -9.10 5.13
CA GLN A 48 -9.28 -8.58 5.54
C GLN A 48 -9.15 -7.09 5.21
N ILE A 49 -8.43 -6.37 6.07
CA ILE A 49 -8.14 -4.94 5.87
C ILE A 49 -6.64 -4.66 6.00
N ASP A 50 -6.24 -3.54 5.46
CA ASP A 50 -4.99 -2.85 5.76
C ASP A 50 -5.34 -1.54 6.49
N PRO A 51 -5.09 -1.46 7.81
CA PRO A 51 -5.30 -0.23 8.56
C PRO A 51 -4.15 0.73 8.25
N THR A 52 -4.29 1.45 7.15
CA THR A 52 -3.33 2.50 6.84
C THR A 52 -3.30 3.56 7.95
N ASP A 53 -2.14 4.12 8.23
CA ASP A 53 -1.99 5.21 9.20
C ASP A 53 -2.75 6.49 8.81
N ALA A 54 -3.13 6.62 7.55
CA ALA A 54 -4.04 7.67 7.07
C ALA A 54 -5.48 7.53 7.61
N TRP A 55 -5.86 6.33 8.07
CA TRP A 55 -7.12 6.08 8.78
C TRP A 55 -6.90 5.97 10.29
N LEU A 56 -6.11 4.98 10.72
CA LEU A 56 -5.85 4.71 12.14
C LEU A 56 -4.36 4.40 12.34
N PRO A 57 -3.56 5.37 12.81
CA PRO A 57 -2.13 5.17 13.07
C PRO A 57 -1.91 4.30 14.32
N LEU A 58 -1.91 2.97 14.15
CA LEU A 58 -1.81 2.00 15.25
C LEU A 58 -0.57 2.22 16.12
N ALA A 59 0.55 2.69 15.55
CA ALA A 59 1.76 2.98 16.29
C ALA A 59 1.58 4.10 17.35
N LYS A 60 0.60 4.97 17.17
CA LYS A 60 0.26 6.08 18.08
C LYS A 60 -0.77 5.72 19.14
N LEU A 61 -1.34 4.51 19.08
CA LEU A 61 -2.25 4.00 20.09
C LEU A 61 -1.48 3.53 21.34
N SER A 62 -2.07 3.74 22.53
CA SER A 62 -1.58 3.04 23.74
C SER A 62 -1.85 1.53 23.63
N ASP A 63 -1.13 0.73 24.42
CA ASP A 63 -1.31 -0.73 24.41
C ASP A 63 -2.76 -1.14 24.71
N GLU A 64 -3.44 -0.42 25.62
CA GLU A 64 -4.85 -0.66 25.93
C GLU A 64 -5.76 -0.39 24.71
N ARG A 65 -5.45 0.66 23.94
CA ARG A 65 -6.21 1.00 22.74
C ARG A 65 -5.92 0.03 21.59
N VAL A 66 -4.70 -0.49 21.49
CA VAL A 66 -4.35 -1.55 20.54
C VAL A 66 -5.16 -2.82 20.86
N GLU A 67 -5.25 -3.21 22.14
CA GLU A 67 -6.07 -4.36 22.55
C GLU A 67 -7.57 -4.11 22.36
N GLU A 68 -8.03 -2.87 22.50
CA GLU A 68 -9.40 -2.50 22.17
C GLU A 68 -9.67 -2.65 20.68
N PHE A 69 -8.77 -2.18 19.82
CA PHE A 69 -8.89 -2.33 18.36
C PHE A 69 -8.91 -3.81 17.95
N ARG A 70 -8.06 -4.63 18.55
CA ARG A 70 -8.06 -6.09 18.31
C ARG A 70 -9.42 -6.71 18.63
N ARG A 71 -10.01 -6.39 19.78
CA ARG A 71 -11.35 -6.89 20.16
C ARG A 71 -12.43 -6.42 19.18
N VAL A 72 -12.30 -5.23 18.63
CA VAL A 72 -13.24 -4.72 17.62
C VAL A 72 -13.09 -5.50 16.31
N LEU A 73 -11.86 -5.74 15.85
CA LEU A 73 -11.60 -6.59 14.67
C LEU A 73 -12.23 -7.99 14.83
N ASP A 74 -11.94 -8.65 15.95
CA ASP A 74 -12.47 -9.98 16.27
C ASP A 74 -14.00 -9.97 16.31
N GLY A 75 -14.59 -8.93 16.91
CA GLY A 75 -16.03 -8.76 17.03
C GLY A 75 -16.75 -8.59 15.69
N GLU A 76 -16.11 -7.94 14.72
CA GLU A 76 -16.63 -7.76 13.35
C GLU A 76 -16.20 -8.91 12.41
N GLY A 77 -15.40 -9.87 12.88
CA GLY A 77 -14.94 -11.03 12.12
C GLY A 77 -13.99 -10.64 10.96
N LEU A 78 -13.13 -9.68 11.20
CA LEU A 78 -12.11 -9.20 10.26
C LEU A 78 -10.70 -9.54 10.78
N THR A 79 -9.76 -9.65 9.85
CA THR A 79 -8.32 -9.79 10.13
C THR A 79 -7.53 -8.73 9.35
N LEU A 80 -6.27 -8.55 9.72
CA LEU A 80 -5.37 -7.72 8.94
C LEU A 80 -4.65 -8.56 7.88
N SER A 81 -4.53 -8.02 6.65
CA SER A 81 -3.67 -8.59 5.61
C SER A 81 -2.25 -8.05 5.67
N SER A 82 -2.10 -6.82 6.12
CA SER A 82 -0.90 -6.01 6.14
C SER A 82 -1.10 -4.82 7.08
N ILE A 83 -0.06 -4.05 7.33
CA ILE A 83 -0.13 -2.73 7.95
C ILE A 83 0.67 -1.77 7.07
N SER A 84 0.04 -0.68 6.61
CA SER A 84 0.68 0.30 5.75
C SER A 84 0.86 1.65 6.42
N MET A 85 2.04 2.22 6.22
CA MET A 85 2.38 3.60 6.54
C MET A 85 2.35 4.42 5.25
N THR A 86 1.67 5.56 5.30
CA THR A 86 1.61 6.50 4.18
C THR A 86 2.16 7.84 4.61
N ARG A 87 2.92 8.51 3.75
CA ARG A 87 3.45 9.87 3.99
C ARG A 87 4.27 10.05 5.27
N ASN A 88 4.98 9.00 5.68
CA ASN A 88 5.84 8.98 6.86
C ASN A 88 7.27 8.54 6.44
N SER A 89 7.88 9.28 5.50
CA SER A 89 9.24 9.00 5.06
C SER A 89 10.21 9.00 6.25
N VAL A 90 10.98 7.92 6.37
CA VAL A 90 12.00 7.80 7.43
C VAL A 90 13.16 8.78 7.27
N VAL A 91 13.23 9.50 6.15
CA VAL A 91 14.25 10.55 5.88
C VAL A 91 13.61 11.93 5.76
N ASP A 92 12.35 12.09 6.18
CA ASP A 92 11.76 13.42 6.29
C ASP A 92 12.62 14.32 7.18
N VAL A 93 12.85 15.56 6.75
CA VAL A 93 13.80 16.46 7.40
C VAL A 93 13.38 16.81 8.83
N GLU A 94 12.08 16.95 9.07
CA GLU A 94 11.52 17.34 10.37
C GLU A 94 11.05 16.13 11.18
N GLY A 95 10.45 15.14 10.53
CA GLY A 95 9.76 14.02 11.17
C GLY A 95 10.47 12.66 11.06
N GLY A 96 11.58 12.55 10.33
CA GLY A 96 12.17 11.26 9.97
C GLY A 96 12.55 10.36 11.15
N GLU A 97 13.01 10.91 12.28
CA GLU A 97 13.29 10.13 13.49
C GLU A 97 12.01 9.58 14.13
N GLN A 98 10.95 10.37 14.19
CA GLN A 98 9.66 9.91 14.71
C GLN A 98 9.02 8.89 13.76
N ASN A 99 9.13 9.10 12.44
CA ASN A 99 8.64 8.16 11.44
C ASN A 99 9.35 6.81 11.52
N LEU A 100 10.66 6.81 11.79
CA LEU A 100 11.42 5.59 12.04
C LEU A 100 10.94 4.90 13.33
N ALA A 101 10.72 5.65 14.40
CA ALA A 101 10.20 5.08 15.64
C ALA A 101 8.80 4.50 15.49
N ASP A 102 7.90 5.20 14.77
CA ASP A 102 6.55 4.72 14.45
C ASP A 102 6.60 3.44 13.60
N ALA A 103 7.50 3.37 12.59
CA ALA A 103 7.68 2.18 11.76
C ALA A 103 8.17 0.97 12.59
N LEU A 104 9.12 1.17 13.49
CA LEU A 104 9.58 0.12 14.41
C LEU A 104 8.45 -0.35 15.33
N ARG A 105 7.58 0.55 15.79
CA ARG A 105 6.40 0.19 16.59
C ARG A 105 5.38 -0.61 15.78
N PHE A 106 5.15 -0.30 14.50
CA PHE A 106 4.31 -1.12 13.62
C PHE A 106 4.87 -2.53 13.46
N ILE A 107 6.19 -2.66 13.24
CA ILE A 107 6.87 -3.95 13.14
C ILE A 107 6.70 -4.76 14.43
N GLU A 108 6.79 -4.12 15.61
CA GLU A 108 6.56 -4.78 16.89
C GLU A 108 5.11 -5.28 17.06
N LEU A 109 4.13 -4.50 16.60
CA LEU A 109 2.71 -4.81 16.71
C LEU A 109 2.23 -5.90 15.73
N ALA A 110 2.81 -5.93 14.53
CA ALA A 110 2.36 -6.76 13.41
C ALA A 110 2.13 -8.25 13.75
N PRO A 111 3.05 -8.95 14.44
CA PRO A 111 2.85 -10.37 14.77
C PRO A 111 1.61 -10.60 15.65
N SER A 112 1.26 -9.64 16.51
CA SER A 112 0.12 -9.75 17.40
C SER A 112 -1.23 -9.72 16.67
N PHE A 113 -1.25 -9.23 15.42
CA PHE A 113 -2.39 -9.24 14.50
C PHE A 113 -2.28 -10.35 13.44
N GLY A 114 -1.25 -11.20 13.50
CA GLY A 114 -1.00 -12.23 12.50
C GLY A 114 -0.49 -11.68 11.15
N VAL A 115 -0.04 -10.44 11.13
CA VAL A 115 0.49 -9.77 9.92
C VAL A 115 1.93 -10.18 9.68
N THR A 116 2.27 -10.47 8.43
CA THR A 116 3.59 -10.90 8.00
C THR A 116 4.36 -9.84 7.22
N VAL A 117 3.74 -8.70 6.92
CA VAL A 117 4.38 -7.61 6.18
C VAL A 117 3.92 -6.24 6.67
N VAL A 118 4.87 -5.35 6.88
CA VAL A 118 4.63 -3.92 7.12
C VAL A 118 5.08 -3.16 5.89
N ASN A 119 4.17 -2.37 5.30
CA ASN A 119 4.45 -1.54 4.13
C ASN A 119 4.80 -0.12 4.57
N THR A 120 5.84 0.42 3.99
CA THR A 120 6.30 1.81 4.18
C THR A 120 6.86 2.34 2.86
N GLY A 121 7.40 3.55 2.87
CA GLY A 121 8.02 4.16 1.69
C GLY A 121 8.63 5.50 2.04
N PHE A 122 8.94 6.27 0.98
CA PHE A 122 9.56 7.58 1.12
C PHE A 122 8.57 8.72 0.85
N MET A 123 7.29 8.42 0.78
CA MET A 123 6.24 9.42 0.63
C MET A 123 6.28 10.43 1.79
N GLN A 124 6.18 11.70 1.45
CA GLN A 124 6.11 12.81 2.41
C GLN A 124 4.71 13.42 2.44
N ALA A 125 4.46 14.31 3.39
CA ALA A 125 3.20 15.03 3.49
C ALA A 125 2.88 15.76 2.17
N LEU A 126 1.59 15.88 1.83
CA LEU A 126 1.17 16.63 0.64
C LEU A 126 1.58 18.09 0.74
N THR A 127 2.06 18.65 -0.37
CA THR A 127 2.26 20.10 -0.51
C THR A 127 0.91 20.83 -0.45
N GLU A 128 0.95 22.16 -0.28
CA GLU A 128 -0.27 22.97 -0.27
C GLU A 128 -0.98 22.92 -1.63
N GLU A 129 -0.25 22.89 -2.74
CA GLU A 129 -0.77 22.74 -4.08
C GLU A 129 -1.44 21.38 -4.27
N GLN A 130 -0.78 20.30 -3.85
CA GLN A 130 -1.34 18.95 -3.91
C GLN A 130 -2.64 18.84 -3.10
N SER A 131 -2.71 19.45 -1.92
CA SER A 131 -3.89 19.42 -1.06
C SER A 131 -5.09 20.18 -1.65
N ARG A 132 -4.85 21.12 -2.56
CA ARG A 132 -5.91 21.90 -3.25
C ARG A 132 -6.34 21.26 -4.57
N ALA A 133 -5.54 20.36 -5.15
CA ALA A 133 -5.86 19.73 -6.41
C ALA A 133 -6.98 18.69 -6.23
N ILE A 134 -7.84 18.53 -7.26
CA ILE A 134 -8.89 17.50 -7.25
C ILE A 134 -8.29 16.08 -7.07
N TRP A 135 -7.14 15.86 -7.69
CA TRP A 135 -6.27 14.72 -7.48
C TRP A 135 -4.89 15.26 -7.11
N PHE A 136 -4.35 14.87 -5.97
CA PHE A 136 -3.08 15.42 -5.48
C PHE A 136 -1.91 15.23 -6.45
N TRP A 137 -1.92 14.18 -7.27
CA TRP A 137 -0.88 13.93 -8.29
C TRP A 137 -0.94 14.86 -9.52
N LEU A 138 -1.87 15.82 -9.57
CA LEU A 138 -1.91 16.88 -10.58
C LEU A 138 -0.97 18.03 -10.27
N ALA A 139 -0.44 18.09 -9.07
CA ALA A 139 0.51 19.10 -8.63
C ALA A 139 1.83 18.44 -8.22
N ASP A 140 2.91 19.20 -8.32
CA ASP A 140 4.24 18.72 -7.95
C ASP A 140 4.29 18.42 -6.44
N GLY A 141 4.83 17.25 -6.10
CA GLY A 141 5.06 16.78 -4.75
C GLY A 141 6.51 17.00 -4.29
N HIS A 142 6.83 16.37 -3.18
CA HIS A 142 8.20 16.28 -2.72
C HIS A 142 9.01 15.38 -3.64
N VAL A 143 10.28 15.76 -3.84
CA VAL A 143 11.29 14.95 -4.50
C VAL A 143 12.33 14.57 -3.45
N ASP A 144 12.69 13.30 -3.37
CA ASP A 144 13.69 12.84 -2.41
C ASP A 144 15.07 13.47 -2.69
N ASP A 145 15.72 13.96 -1.63
CA ASP A 145 17.06 14.54 -1.73
C ASP A 145 18.11 13.43 -1.95
N PRO A 146 18.85 13.42 -3.06
CA PRO A 146 19.90 12.44 -3.29
C PRO A 146 20.97 12.40 -2.18
N ALA A 147 21.19 13.51 -1.47
CA ALA A 147 22.14 13.58 -0.36
C ALA A 147 21.73 12.75 0.86
N LEU A 148 20.44 12.43 1.01
CA LEU A 148 19.91 11.62 2.11
C LEU A 148 19.78 10.12 1.76
N ARG A 149 20.18 9.72 0.55
CA ARG A 149 20.00 8.34 0.07
C ARG A 149 20.72 7.31 0.96
N ASP A 150 21.95 7.60 1.40
CA ASP A 150 22.69 6.69 2.28
C ASP A 150 22.01 6.54 3.65
N LEU A 151 21.46 7.63 4.19
CA LEU A 151 20.65 7.60 5.41
C LEU A 151 19.36 6.78 5.22
N ALA A 152 18.72 6.90 4.04
CA ALA A 152 17.55 6.09 3.70
C ALA A 152 17.88 4.59 3.70
N ILE A 153 19.00 4.20 3.10
CA ILE A 153 19.48 2.80 3.10
C ILE A 153 19.75 2.32 4.53
N GLU A 154 20.45 3.13 5.35
CA GLU A 154 20.72 2.79 6.75
C GLU A 154 19.43 2.56 7.53
N ARG A 155 18.46 3.48 7.45
CA ARG A 155 17.20 3.38 8.16
C ARG A 155 16.33 2.20 7.70
N VAL A 156 16.31 1.92 6.40
CA VAL A 156 15.62 0.73 5.86
C VAL A 156 16.27 -0.56 6.36
N ARG A 157 17.60 -0.62 6.49
CA ARG A 157 18.28 -1.77 7.12
C ARG A 157 17.87 -1.96 8.58
N ILE A 158 17.75 -0.88 9.34
CA ILE A 158 17.25 -0.93 10.74
C ILE A 158 15.85 -1.54 10.78
N LEU A 159 14.95 -1.12 9.87
CA LEU A 159 13.61 -1.71 9.76
C LEU A 159 13.67 -3.19 9.35
N GLY A 160 14.52 -3.54 8.40
CA GLY A 160 14.74 -4.91 7.97
C GLY A 160 15.23 -5.82 9.11
N ASP A 161 16.20 -5.37 9.90
CA ASP A 161 16.71 -6.10 11.06
C ASP A 161 15.60 -6.31 12.12
N ALA A 162 14.79 -5.28 12.39
CA ALA A 162 13.66 -5.38 13.31
C ALA A 162 12.59 -6.35 12.80
N ALA A 163 12.24 -6.29 11.51
CA ALA A 163 11.28 -7.20 10.88
C ALA A 163 11.77 -8.65 10.91
N LYS A 164 13.03 -8.89 10.57
CA LYS A 164 13.67 -10.21 10.67
C LYS A 164 13.58 -10.79 12.07
N ALA A 165 13.85 -9.98 13.09
CA ALA A 165 13.75 -10.40 14.49
C ALA A 165 12.34 -10.81 14.90
N GLN A 166 11.30 -10.28 14.25
CA GLN A 166 9.90 -10.61 14.45
C GLN A 166 9.38 -11.71 13.50
N GLY A 167 10.20 -12.17 12.54
CA GLY A 167 9.81 -13.15 11.53
C GLY A 167 8.81 -12.62 10.51
N ILE A 168 8.86 -11.31 10.23
CA ILE A 168 8.03 -10.62 9.24
C ILE A 168 8.92 -9.89 8.22
N GLU A 169 8.31 -9.23 7.25
CA GLU A 169 8.99 -8.48 6.19
C GLU A 169 8.60 -7.00 6.20
N VAL A 170 9.48 -6.18 5.65
CA VAL A 170 9.21 -4.78 5.28
C VAL A 170 9.06 -4.70 3.77
N SER A 171 8.07 -3.96 3.31
CA SER A 171 7.85 -3.67 1.90
C SER A 171 7.99 -2.18 1.64
N LEU A 172 8.72 -1.82 0.58
CA LEU A 172 8.90 -0.43 0.16
C LEU A 172 7.94 -0.12 -0.99
N GLU A 173 7.00 0.78 -0.76
CA GLU A 173 6.04 1.19 -1.77
C GLU A 173 6.68 2.08 -2.83
N MET A 174 6.55 1.67 -4.08
CA MET A 174 6.95 2.50 -5.21
C MET A 174 6.02 3.71 -5.34
N TYR A 175 6.64 4.89 -5.33
CA TYR A 175 5.94 6.16 -5.38
C TYR A 175 6.75 7.18 -6.17
N GLU A 176 6.06 8.03 -6.94
CA GLU A 176 6.70 9.04 -7.79
C GLU A 176 7.67 9.94 -7.03
N ASP A 177 8.76 10.28 -7.69
CA ASP A 177 9.78 11.24 -7.25
C ASP A 177 10.50 10.86 -5.93
N THR A 178 10.45 9.57 -5.55
CA THR A 178 11.18 9.01 -4.40
C THR A 178 12.37 8.14 -4.84
N TYR A 179 13.17 7.63 -3.89
CA TYR A 179 14.28 6.69 -4.18
C TYR A 179 13.83 5.38 -4.84
N VAL A 180 12.53 5.10 -4.83
CA VAL A 180 11.88 3.96 -5.48
C VAL A 180 10.85 4.43 -6.52
N GLY A 181 11.07 5.60 -7.11
CA GLY A 181 10.13 6.29 -8.00
C GLY A 181 10.11 5.77 -9.43
N THR A 182 11.08 4.98 -9.85
CA THR A 182 11.08 4.25 -11.12
C THR A 182 11.43 2.78 -10.88
N ALA A 183 11.14 1.91 -11.85
CA ALA A 183 11.45 0.49 -11.72
C ALA A 183 12.96 0.23 -11.55
N ASP A 184 13.79 0.94 -12.31
CA ASP A 184 15.25 0.79 -12.24
C ASP A 184 15.81 1.31 -10.92
N GLU A 185 15.32 2.46 -10.42
CA GLU A 185 15.73 3.02 -9.13
C GLU A 185 15.29 2.13 -7.96
N ALA A 186 14.07 1.57 -7.99
CA ALA A 186 13.57 0.66 -6.97
C ALA A 186 14.44 -0.59 -6.85
N VAL A 187 14.78 -1.24 -7.97
CA VAL A 187 15.67 -2.41 -7.99
C VAL A 187 17.08 -2.04 -7.52
N ALA A 188 17.61 -0.89 -7.96
CA ALA A 188 18.91 -0.41 -7.52
C ALA A 188 18.93 -0.09 -6.02
N PHE A 189 17.88 0.52 -5.50
CA PHE A 189 17.77 0.83 -4.07
C PHE A 189 17.74 -0.44 -3.22
N LEU A 190 16.93 -1.45 -3.59
CA LEU A 190 16.90 -2.74 -2.89
C LEU A 190 18.26 -3.46 -2.93
N ARG A 191 18.92 -3.46 -4.08
CA ARG A 191 20.27 -4.04 -4.18
C ARG A 191 21.25 -3.35 -3.22
N ASP A 192 21.15 -2.02 -3.07
CA ASP A 192 22.04 -1.27 -2.19
C ASP A 192 21.63 -1.42 -0.70
N VAL A 193 20.35 -1.65 -0.40
CA VAL A 193 19.87 -2.06 0.94
C VAL A 193 20.40 -3.45 1.30
N ASP A 194 20.39 -4.39 0.38
CA ASP A 194 20.92 -5.76 0.54
C ASP A 194 20.46 -6.44 1.85
N HIS A 195 19.13 -6.55 2.04
CA HIS A 195 18.54 -7.13 3.24
C HIS A 195 17.42 -8.11 2.92
N GLU A 196 17.51 -9.34 3.41
CA GLU A 196 16.60 -10.46 3.07
C GLU A 196 15.13 -10.25 3.50
N SER A 197 14.88 -9.44 4.52
CA SER A 197 13.51 -9.12 5.01
C SER A 197 12.96 -7.81 4.44
N VAL A 198 13.57 -7.26 3.39
CA VAL A 198 13.11 -6.04 2.71
C VAL A 198 12.79 -6.35 1.26
N GLY A 199 11.58 -6.05 0.84
CA GLY A 199 11.11 -6.20 -0.54
C GLY A 199 10.41 -4.97 -1.07
N LEU A 200 9.77 -5.09 -2.23
CA LEU A 200 8.99 -4.02 -2.86
C LEU A 200 7.49 -4.26 -2.75
N ASN A 201 6.78 -3.17 -2.62
CA ASN A 201 5.38 -3.02 -2.99
C ASN A 201 5.33 -2.36 -4.39
N PRO A 202 5.11 -3.12 -5.47
CA PRO A 202 5.13 -2.61 -6.83
C PRO A 202 3.84 -1.86 -7.17
N ASP A 203 3.49 -0.84 -6.39
CA ASP A 203 2.31 -0.02 -6.65
C ASP A 203 2.52 0.89 -7.86
N LEU A 204 2.53 0.28 -9.04
CA LEU A 204 2.67 1.01 -10.30
C LEU A 204 1.47 1.90 -10.61
N GLY A 205 0.36 1.76 -9.88
CA GLY A 205 -0.74 2.72 -9.92
C GLY A 205 -0.27 4.14 -9.61
N ASN A 206 0.69 4.29 -8.69
CA ASN A 206 1.29 5.58 -8.36
C ASN A 206 2.05 6.22 -9.54
N LEU A 207 2.60 5.42 -10.44
CA LEU A 207 3.37 5.90 -11.59
C LEU A 207 2.49 6.13 -12.82
N VAL A 208 1.58 5.19 -13.13
CA VAL A 208 0.73 5.31 -14.33
C VAL A 208 -0.32 6.42 -14.23
N ARG A 209 -0.63 6.91 -13.02
CA ARG A 209 -1.55 8.05 -12.81
C ARG A 209 -0.94 9.40 -13.17
N LEU A 210 0.39 9.49 -13.32
CA LEU A 210 1.10 10.75 -13.53
C LEU A 210 0.81 11.35 -14.92
N HIS A 211 0.66 12.67 -15.00
CA HIS A 211 0.41 13.40 -16.21
C HIS A 211 1.69 13.71 -17.00
N ARG A 212 2.61 12.77 -16.99
CA ARG A 212 3.86 12.78 -17.74
C ARG A 212 4.14 11.42 -18.36
N GLU A 213 5.07 11.32 -19.26
CA GLU A 213 5.49 10.04 -19.82
C GLU A 213 6.10 9.16 -18.71
N VAL A 214 5.74 7.89 -18.71
CA VAL A 214 6.28 6.86 -17.81
C VAL A 214 6.61 5.61 -18.62
N GLU A 215 7.50 4.79 -18.11
CA GLU A 215 7.82 3.49 -18.71
C GLU A 215 6.55 2.63 -18.89
N PRO A 216 6.44 1.80 -19.94
CA PRO A 216 5.32 0.89 -20.09
C PRO A 216 5.16 -0.01 -18.86
N TRP A 217 3.93 -0.14 -18.35
CA TRP A 217 3.66 -0.90 -17.13
C TRP A 217 4.16 -2.35 -17.19
N ALA A 218 4.11 -2.99 -18.37
CA ALA A 218 4.56 -4.37 -18.54
C ALA A 218 6.08 -4.49 -18.31
N ASP A 219 6.87 -3.53 -18.81
CA ASP A 219 8.32 -3.51 -18.65
C ASP A 219 8.70 -3.21 -17.19
N MET A 220 7.98 -2.28 -16.54
CA MET A 220 8.16 -1.99 -15.12
C MET A 220 7.91 -3.23 -14.26
N PHE A 221 6.79 -3.95 -14.47
CA PHE A 221 6.47 -5.15 -13.69
C PHE A 221 7.50 -6.27 -13.87
N GLU A 222 8.01 -6.51 -15.08
CA GLU A 222 9.07 -7.50 -15.30
C GLU A 222 10.33 -7.23 -14.46
N LYS A 223 10.64 -5.97 -14.19
CA LYS A 223 11.78 -5.57 -13.36
C LYS A 223 11.52 -5.75 -11.87
N VAL A 224 10.33 -5.38 -11.39
CA VAL A 224 10.08 -5.24 -9.94
C VAL A 224 9.40 -6.45 -9.29
N LEU A 225 8.63 -7.25 -10.03
CA LEU A 225 7.94 -8.43 -9.49
C LEU A 225 8.88 -9.44 -8.82
N PRO A 226 10.10 -9.72 -9.35
CA PRO A 226 11.03 -10.65 -8.68
C PRO A 226 11.47 -10.21 -7.27
N HIS A 227 11.23 -8.96 -6.92
CA HIS A 227 11.62 -8.35 -5.64
C HIS A 227 10.42 -8.03 -4.75
N SER A 228 9.21 -8.40 -5.17
CA SER A 228 7.97 -7.99 -4.51
C SER A 228 7.54 -8.98 -3.44
N ASN A 229 7.23 -8.48 -2.25
CA ASN A 229 6.76 -9.26 -1.10
C ASN A 229 5.38 -8.82 -0.59
N PHE A 230 4.87 -7.70 -1.09
CA PHE A 230 3.55 -7.14 -0.82
C PHE A 230 3.07 -6.35 -2.04
N TRP A 231 1.77 -6.11 -2.18
CA TRP A 231 1.29 -5.38 -3.35
C TRP A 231 0.03 -4.56 -3.08
N HIS A 232 0.18 -3.22 -3.04
CA HIS A 232 -0.94 -2.30 -3.23
C HIS A 232 -1.37 -2.33 -4.69
N ILE A 233 -2.63 -2.65 -4.92
CA ILE A 233 -3.16 -2.87 -6.26
C ILE A 233 -4.30 -1.90 -6.55
N LYS A 234 -4.07 -1.01 -7.53
CA LYS A 234 -5.02 -0.01 -8.00
C LYS A 234 -4.82 0.29 -9.48
N ASN A 235 -5.83 0.82 -10.15
CA ASN A 235 -5.77 1.09 -11.58
C ASN A 235 -6.34 2.46 -11.93
N TYR A 236 -5.97 2.94 -13.10
CA TYR A 236 -6.38 4.24 -13.64
C TYR A 236 -6.68 4.11 -15.12
N THR A 237 -7.52 5.00 -15.69
CA THR A 237 -7.43 5.33 -17.11
C THR A 237 -6.10 6.05 -17.35
N ARG A 238 -5.60 5.97 -18.58
CA ARG A 238 -4.44 6.76 -19.01
C ARG A 238 -4.59 7.07 -20.48
N ASP A 239 -5.01 8.29 -20.78
CA ASP A 239 -5.25 8.76 -22.14
C ASP A 239 -4.22 9.84 -22.49
N LEU A 240 -3.71 9.78 -23.72
CA LEU A 240 -2.81 10.78 -24.29
C LEU A 240 -3.55 11.56 -25.36
N ASP A 241 -3.66 12.88 -25.20
CA ASP A 241 -4.09 13.75 -26.30
C ASP A 241 -2.93 13.96 -27.28
N PRO A 242 -3.00 13.41 -28.50
CA PRO A 242 -1.90 13.51 -29.46
C PRO A 242 -1.70 14.93 -30.01
N ALA A 243 -2.69 15.81 -29.85
CA ALA A 243 -2.59 17.19 -30.32
C ALA A 243 -1.81 18.09 -29.36
N THR A 244 -1.90 17.81 -28.06
CA THR A 244 -1.28 18.63 -27.01
C THR A 244 -0.15 17.92 -26.30
N GLY A 245 -0.06 16.58 -26.37
CA GLY A 245 0.85 15.77 -25.57
C GLY A 245 0.44 15.64 -24.11
N ALA A 246 -0.76 16.11 -23.74
CA ALA A 246 -1.25 16.06 -22.38
C ALA A 246 -1.77 14.66 -22.04
N TYR A 247 -1.44 14.19 -20.84
CA TYR A 247 -2.05 12.98 -20.26
C TYR A 247 -3.25 13.35 -19.39
N SER A 248 -4.26 12.48 -19.41
CA SER A 248 -5.35 12.50 -18.44
C SER A 248 -5.52 11.13 -17.80
N THR A 249 -5.74 11.11 -16.50
CA THR A 249 -5.90 9.88 -15.72
C THR A 249 -7.05 10.03 -14.74
N ALA A 250 -7.75 8.93 -14.47
CA ALA A 250 -8.76 8.85 -13.44
C ALA A 250 -8.73 7.45 -12.79
N PRO A 251 -9.02 7.34 -11.47
CA PRO A 251 -9.11 6.05 -10.81
C PRO A 251 -10.15 5.14 -11.47
N MET A 252 -9.82 3.85 -11.63
CA MET A 252 -10.67 2.84 -12.26
C MET A 252 -10.62 1.53 -11.45
N PRO A 253 -11.71 0.74 -11.47
CA PRO A 253 -11.63 -0.65 -11.03
C PRO A 253 -10.54 -1.41 -11.78
N LEU A 254 -9.89 -2.38 -11.13
CA LEU A 254 -8.76 -3.14 -11.68
C LEU A 254 -9.04 -3.69 -13.09
N LYS A 255 -10.24 -4.16 -13.29
CA LYS A 255 -10.70 -4.80 -14.54
C LYS A 255 -10.73 -3.86 -15.76
N TYR A 256 -10.88 -2.55 -15.54
CA TYR A 256 -11.21 -1.59 -16.60
C TYR A 256 -10.12 -0.53 -16.84
N GLY A 257 -9.04 -0.53 -16.05
CA GLY A 257 -7.98 0.47 -16.18
C GLY A 257 -6.89 0.12 -17.19
N TYR A 258 -5.86 0.94 -17.20
CA TYR A 258 -4.74 0.88 -18.14
C TYR A 258 -3.85 -0.35 -17.95
N ILE A 259 -3.63 -0.78 -16.71
CA ILE A 259 -2.85 -1.98 -16.39
C ILE A 259 -3.73 -3.22 -16.58
N ASN A 260 -3.24 -4.21 -17.31
CA ASN A 260 -3.90 -5.52 -17.43
C ASN A 260 -3.54 -6.43 -16.23
N TYR A 261 -4.25 -6.26 -15.11
CA TYR A 261 -3.97 -7.02 -13.90
C TYR A 261 -4.16 -8.53 -14.02
N ARG A 262 -5.00 -9.02 -14.92
CA ARG A 262 -5.08 -10.46 -15.20
C ARG A 262 -3.75 -11.02 -15.68
N GLN A 263 -3.08 -10.31 -16.58
CA GLN A 263 -1.77 -10.71 -17.11
C GLN A 263 -0.70 -10.59 -16.03
N VAL A 264 -0.68 -9.47 -15.29
CA VAL A 264 0.38 -9.18 -14.31
C VAL A 264 0.31 -10.12 -13.11
N ILE A 265 -0.89 -10.40 -12.58
CA ILE A 265 -1.06 -11.34 -11.45
C ILE A 265 -0.60 -12.75 -11.85
N ARG A 266 -0.94 -13.23 -13.05
CA ARG A 266 -0.44 -14.52 -13.57
C ARG A 266 1.09 -14.51 -13.62
N ARG A 267 1.68 -13.44 -14.16
CA ARG A 267 3.13 -13.31 -14.24
C ARG A 267 3.79 -13.28 -12.87
N ALA A 268 3.19 -12.63 -11.88
CA ALA A 268 3.67 -12.63 -10.50
C ALA A 268 3.67 -14.05 -9.91
N LEU A 269 2.61 -14.84 -10.14
CA LEU A 269 2.56 -16.24 -9.71
C LEU A 269 3.64 -17.08 -10.38
N ASP A 270 3.85 -16.94 -11.69
CA ASP A 270 4.92 -17.62 -12.43
C ASP A 270 6.32 -17.32 -11.85
N LEU A 271 6.50 -16.12 -11.31
CA LEU A 271 7.73 -15.67 -10.65
C LEU A 271 7.81 -16.08 -9.16
N GLY A 272 6.79 -16.77 -8.64
CA GLY A 272 6.76 -17.28 -7.27
C GLY A 272 6.25 -16.26 -6.23
N TYR A 273 5.51 -15.23 -6.63
CA TYR A 273 4.90 -14.29 -5.69
C TYR A 273 3.93 -15.01 -4.73
N THR A 274 4.11 -14.77 -3.44
CA THR A 274 3.30 -15.35 -2.36
C THR A 274 2.82 -14.31 -1.34
N GLY A 275 3.09 -13.02 -1.60
CA GLY A 275 2.70 -11.94 -0.72
C GLY A 275 1.20 -11.63 -0.74
N PRO A 276 0.68 -10.88 0.24
CA PRO A 276 -0.69 -10.41 0.23
C PRO A 276 -0.92 -9.32 -0.82
N PHE A 277 -2.18 -9.23 -1.30
CA PHE A 277 -2.66 -8.08 -2.06
C PHE A 277 -3.41 -7.12 -1.12
N CYS A 278 -3.34 -5.83 -1.40
CA CYS A 278 -4.15 -4.82 -0.74
C CYS A 278 -4.81 -3.94 -1.80
N CYS A 279 -6.15 -4.00 -1.88
CA CYS A 279 -6.93 -3.21 -2.83
C CYS A 279 -7.05 -1.78 -2.35
N GLU A 280 -6.64 -0.85 -3.19
CA GLU A 280 -6.74 0.58 -2.96
C GLU A 280 -7.55 1.25 -4.08
N HIS A 281 -8.35 2.26 -3.74
CA HIS A 281 -9.07 3.04 -4.72
C HIS A 281 -9.34 4.46 -4.21
N TYR A 282 -9.38 5.43 -5.10
CA TYR A 282 -9.67 6.84 -4.80
C TYR A 282 -10.98 7.28 -5.43
N GLY A 283 -11.71 8.10 -4.70
CA GLY A 283 -12.93 8.76 -5.19
C GLY A 283 -14.15 7.85 -5.30
N SER A 284 -15.30 8.44 -5.62
CA SER A 284 -16.60 7.75 -5.77
C SER A 284 -16.95 6.84 -4.58
N ASP A 285 -17.58 5.72 -4.82
CA ASP A 285 -17.80 4.62 -3.87
C ASP A 285 -16.53 3.73 -3.83
N SER A 286 -15.47 4.25 -3.19
CA SER A 286 -14.17 3.55 -3.17
C SER A 286 -14.26 2.19 -2.48
N LEU A 287 -15.09 2.04 -1.45
CA LEU A 287 -15.31 0.76 -0.76
C LEU A 287 -15.99 -0.27 -1.67
N GLY A 288 -17.01 0.13 -2.41
CA GLY A 288 -17.69 -0.74 -3.39
C GLY A 288 -16.75 -1.19 -4.50
N VAL A 289 -15.88 -0.29 -4.99
CA VAL A 289 -14.86 -0.63 -5.99
C VAL A 289 -13.81 -1.58 -5.41
N ILE A 290 -13.36 -1.36 -4.17
CA ILE A 290 -12.42 -2.27 -3.49
C ILE A 290 -13.02 -3.68 -3.39
N ALA A 291 -14.30 -3.81 -3.00
CA ALA A 291 -14.98 -5.11 -2.93
C ALA A 291 -15.04 -5.79 -4.31
N GLU A 292 -15.34 -5.05 -5.39
CA GLU A 292 -15.29 -5.58 -6.76
C GLU A 292 -13.86 -6.04 -7.13
N ASN A 293 -12.85 -5.27 -6.77
CA ASN A 293 -11.45 -5.58 -7.02
C ASN A 293 -11.01 -6.86 -6.29
N VAL A 294 -11.41 -7.06 -5.03
CA VAL A 294 -11.15 -8.30 -4.28
C VAL A 294 -11.74 -9.50 -5.02
N GLN A 295 -13.00 -9.41 -5.46
CA GLN A 295 -13.65 -10.48 -6.22
C GLN A 295 -12.93 -10.74 -7.55
N TYR A 296 -12.50 -9.70 -8.27
CA TYR A 296 -11.76 -9.83 -9.51
C TYR A 296 -10.42 -10.54 -9.29
N ILE A 297 -9.65 -10.19 -8.24
CA ILE A 297 -8.38 -10.87 -7.91
C ILE A 297 -8.65 -12.35 -7.61
N ARG A 298 -9.67 -12.67 -6.79
CA ARG A 298 -10.09 -14.06 -6.52
C ARG A 298 -10.35 -14.85 -7.80
N GLN A 299 -11.05 -14.25 -8.77
CA GLN A 299 -11.33 -14.90 -10.06
C GLN A 299 -10.06 -15.14 -10.88
N VAL A 300 -9.11 -14.18 -10.88
CA VAL A 300 -7.83 -14.33 -11.56
C VAL A 300 -7.00 -15.43 -10.93
N LEU A 301 -6.88 -15.44 -9.61
CA LEU A 301 -6.15 -16.47 -8.85
C LEU A 301 -6.75 -17.85 -9.07
N SER A 302 -8.09 -17.99 -9.02
CA SER A 302 -8.76 -19.27 -9.25
C SER A 302 -8.43 -19.85 -10.62
N SER A 303 -8.43 -19.01 -11.67
CA SER A 303 -8.10 -19.49 -13.02
C SER A 303 -6.61 -19.79 -13.21
N ALA A 304 -5.72 -19.00 -12.60
CA ALA A 304 -4.27 -19.19 -12.71
C ALA A 304 -3.82 -20.46 -11.98
N LEU A 305 -4.22 -20.61 -10.71
CA LEU A 305 -3.80 -21.76 -9.88
C LEU A 305 -4.44 -23.10 -10.33
N ALA A 306 -5.54 -23.08 -11.12
CA ALA A 306 -6.13 -24.29 -11.68
C ALA A 306 -5.40 -24.79 -12.92
N GLU A 307 -4.66 -23.94 -13.62
CA GLU A 307 -3.86 -24.31 -14.81
C GLU A 307 -2.56 -25.02 -14.41
N ASP A 308 -2.08 -24.80 -13.16
CA ASP A 308 -0.83 -25.37 -12.62
C ASP A 308 -1.07 -26.68 -11.83
N ALA A 309 -2.32 -27.12 -11.67
CA ALA A 309 -2.72 -28.34 -10.92
C ALA A 309 -2.99 -29.52 -11.87
#